data_0938405a3a885f19aefe47bbdbb13a3b
#
_entry.id   0938405a3a885f19aefe47bbdbb13a3b
#
_cell.length_a   1.000
_cell.length_b   1.000
_cell.length_c   1.000
_cell.angle_alpha   90.00
_cell.angle_beta   90.00
_cell.angle_gamma   90.00
#
_symmetry.space_group_name_H-M   'P 1'
#
loop_
_entity.id
_entity.type
_entity.pdbx_description
1 polymer ?
#
loop_
_entity_poly.entity_id
_entity_poly.type
_entity_poly.pdbx_seq_one_letter_code
_entity_poly.pdbx_strand_id
1 'polypeptide(L)'
;MSLADLLVELEAAKDPEKAGPMEAYMRHQFPFLGIAGPERNALYKKYFPSAKKTKTIDWDFVDTCWEKESREYQYVAANYLKAMQSYLTKDDLPKLERLVITKSWWDTVDILDRVVGSLVYDKPELREIILQWSLSDNIWLRRVAIDHQLLRKEKTDIRLMEKILLNSLDQTEFFINKAIGWALRDYSKTNPDWVASFIEKNKERMAELSIKEASKYL
;
A
#
# COMPACT_ATOMS: atom_id res chain seq x y z
N MET A 1 15.86 -4.72 -22.71
CA MET A 1 15.90 -5.29 -21.36
C MET A 1 14.47 -5.71 -21.01
N SER A 2 14.28 -6.99 -20.78
CA SER A 2 12.97 -7.57 -20.44
C SER A 2 12.76 -7.59 -18.91
N LEU A 3 11.51 -7.73 -18.46
CA LEU A 3 11.21 -7.94 -17.03
C LEU A 3 11.72 -9.32 -16.55
N ALA A 4 11.87 -10.29 -17.44
CA ALA A 4 12.50 -11.57 -17.12
C ALA A 4 13.99 -11.41 -16.75
N ASP A 5 14.72 -10.55 -17.47
CA ASP A 5 16.12 -10.25 -17.13
C ASP A 5 16.26 -9.60 -15.74
N LEU A 6 15.27 -8.80 -15.34
CA LEU A 6 15.22 -8.24 -13.98
C LEU A 6 15.21 -9.32 -12.90
N LEU A 7 14.39 -10.39 -13.10
CA LEU A 7 14.32 -11.48 -12.14
C LEU A 7 15.63 -12.27 -12.06
N VAL A 8 16.34 -12.42 -13.17
CA VAL A 8 17.67 -13.06 -13.23
C VAL A 8 18.70 -12.21 -12.47
N GLU A 9 18.72 -10.88 -12.70
CA GLU A 9 19.65 -10.00 -11.96
C GLU A 9 19.31 -9.93 -10.48
N LEU A 10 18.03 -9.99 -10.11
CA LEU A 10 17.61 -10.03 -8.71
C LEU A 10 18.13 -11.29 -8.02
N GLU A 11 17.98 -12.45 -8.65
CA GLU A 11 18.49 -13.71 -8.08
C GLU A 11 20.02 -13.71 -7.98
N ALA A 12 20.71 -13.14 -8.96
CA ALA A 12 22.17 -13.03 -8.95
C ALA A 12 22.70 -12.06 -7.87
N ALA A 13 21.87 -11.11 -7.40
CA ALA A 13 22.21 -10.15 -6.35
C ALA A 13 21.96 -10.67 -4.92
N LYS A 14 21.65 -11.94 -4.75
CA LYS A 14 21.33 -12.59 -3.48
C LYS A 14 22.47 -12.45 -2.47
N ASP A 15 22.13 -12.07 -1.24
CA ASP A 15 23.04 -11.86 -0.13
C ASP A 15 22.52 -12.55 1.15
N PRO A 16 22.92 -13.80 1.41
CA PRO A 16 22.42 -14.56 2.55
C PRO A 16 22.75 -13.93 3.92
N GLU A 17 23.81 -13.12 4.01
CA GLU A 17 24.18 -12.45 5.26
C GLU A 17 23.18 -11.34 5.62
N LYS A 18 22.61 -10.67 4.62
CA LYS A 18 21.59 -9.63 4.81
C LYS A 18 20.17 -10.22 4.95
N ALA A 19 19.92 -11.42 4.44
CA ALA A 19 18.58 -12.03 4.46
C ALA A 19 18.04 -12.24 5.89
N GLY A 20 18.84 -12.82 6.79
CA GLY A 20 18.42 -13.10 8.17
C GLY A 20 17.93 -11.88 8.95
N PRO A 21 18.66 -10.75 8.98
CA PRO A 21 18.19 -9.51 9.59
C PRO A 21 16.89 -8.96 8.96
N MET A 22 16.70 -9.11 7.64
CA MET A 22 15.47 -8.67 6.95
C MET A 22 14.27 -9.55 7.34
N GLU A 23 14.46 -10.85 7.44
CA GLU A 23 13.45 -11.81 7.93
C GLU A 23 13.04 -11.48 9.36
N ALA A 24 14.01 -11.26 10.25
CA ALA A 24 13.75 -10.91 11.65
C ALA A 24 12.95 -9.58 11.76
N TYR A 25 13.29 -8.57 10.98
CA TYR A 25 12.55 -7.31 10.93
C TYR A 25 11.09 -7.51 10.49
N MET A 26 10.85 -8.44 9.56
CA MET A 26 9.50 -8.83 9.11
C MET A 26 8.85 -9.91 9.99
N ARG A 27 9.36 -10.14 11.21
CA ARG A 27 8.85 -11.13 12.15
C ARG A 27 8.79 -12.53 11.56
N HIS A 28 9.77 -12.88 10.70
CA HIS A 28 9.88 -14.17 10.01
C HIS A 28 8.62 -14.56 9.21
N GLN A 29 7.88 -13.57 8.68
CA GLN A 29 6.70 -13.83 7.85
C GLN A 29 7.07 -14.37 6.45
N PHE A 30 8.26 -14.01 5.95
CA PHE A 30 8.72 -14.35 4.60
C PHE A 30 10.22 -14.59 4.59
N PRO A 31 10.72 -15.51 3.72
CA PRO A 31 12.13 -15.57 3.39
C PRO A 31 12.55 -14.37 2.53
N PHE A 32 13.84 -14.06 2.57
CA PHE A 32 14.44 -12.95 1.82
C PHE A 32 15.63 -13.42 0.98
N LEU A 33 15.85 -12.74 -0.17
CA LEU A 33 17.10 -12.85 -0.92
C LEU A 33 18.23 -12.08 -0.24
N GLY A 34 17.92 -11.08 0.56
CA GLY A 34 18.88 -10.21 1.23
C GLY A 34 19.24 -8.95 0.43
N ILE A 35 18.40 -8.53 -0.52
CA ILE A 35 18.67 -7.37 -1.38
C ILE A 35 18.06 -6.12 -0.76
N ALA A 36 18.88 -5.16 -0.38
CA ALA A 36 18.45 -3.93 0.25
C ALA A 36 17.65 -3.01 -0.70
N GLY A 37 16.83 -2.12 -0.13
CA GLY A 37 16.00 -1.20 -0.90
C GLY A 37 16.73 -0.37 -1.96
N PRO A 38 17.90 0.24 -1.67
CA PRO A 38 18.68 0.99 -2.67
C PRO A 38 19.12 0.13 -3.85
N GLU A 39 19.54 -1.11 -3.62
CA GLU A 39 19.97 -2.06 -4.64
C GLU A 39 18.78 -2.43 -5.55
N ARG A 40 17.64 -2.80 -4.96
CA ARG A 40 16.39 -3.05 -5.73
C ARG A 40 15.96 -1.83 -6.55
N ASN A 41 16.05 -0.63 -5.99
CA ASN A 41 15.69 0.60 -6.70
C ASN A 41 16.61 0.88 -7.90
N ALA A 42 17.89 0.49 -7.85
CA ALA A 42 18.78 0.57 -8.99
C ALA A 42 18.32 -0.34 -10.14
N LEU A 43 17.91 -1.58 -9.81
CA LEU A 43 17.31 -2.51 -10.78
C LEU A 43 16.01 -1.94 -11.38
N TYR A 44 15.11 -1.37 -10.56
CA TYR A 44 13.86 -0.77 -11.07
C TYR A 44 14.12 0.36 -12.07
N LYS A 45 15.08 1.24 -11.77
CA LYS A 45 15.47 2.32 -12.70
C LYS A 45 15.99 1.80 -14.03
N LYS A 46 16.62 0.65 -14.04
CA LYS A 46 17.17 0.01 -15.25
C LYS A 46 16.06 -0.58 -16.13
N TYR A 47 15.06 -1.24 -15.52
CA TYR A 47 14.10 -2.07 -16.25
C TYR A 47 12.72 -1.43 -16.48
N PHE A 48 12.17 -0.72 -15.51
CA PHE A 48 10.81 -0.18 -15.59
C PHE A 48 10.60 0.87 -16.69
N PRO A 49 11.58 1.73 -17.06
CA PRO A 49 11.40 2.63 -18.19
C PRO A 49 11.10 1.93 -19.52
N SER A 50 11.65 0.73 -19.73
CA SER A 50 11.35 -0.08 -20.93
C SER A 50 9.94 -0.66 -20.86
N ALA A 51 9.53 -1.16 -19.70
CA ALA A 51 8.19 -1.68 -19.50
C ALA A 51 7.11 -0.60 -19.68
N LYS A 52 7.35 0.65 -19.26
CA LYS A 52 6.41 1.77 -19.47
C LYS A 52 6.09 2.05 -20.93
N LYS A 53 6.96 1.69 -21.86
CA LYS A 53 6.74 1.91 -23.29
C LYS A 53 5.60 1.06 -23.86
N THR A 54 5.27 -0.07 -23.23
CA THR A 54 4.17 -0.94 -23.65
C THR A 54 2.80 -0.32 -23.37
N LYS A 55 2.70 0.57 -22.38
CA LYS A 55 1.46 1.19 -21.88
C LYS A 55 0.40 0.18 -21.43
N THR A 56 0.81 -1.04 -21.12
CA THR A 56 -0.04 -2.14 -20.67
C THR A 56 0.60 -2.80 -19.45
N ILE A 57 -0.23 -3.29 -18.52
CA ILE A 57 0.26 -4.04 -17.36
C ILE A 57 0.58 -5.47 -17.80
N ASP A 58 1.80 -5.90 -17.50
CA ASP A 58 2.22 -7.30 -17.62
C ASP A 58 1.81 -8.05 -16.33
N TRP A 59 0.58 -8.57 -16.34
CA TRP A 59 0.04 -9.30 -15.20
C TRP A 59 0.70 -10.66 -15.01
N ASP A 60 1.17 -11.31 -16.08
CA ASP A 60 1.90 -12.59 -16.00
C ASP A 60 3.21 -12.39 -15.23
N PHE A 61 3.90 -11.27 -15.46
CA PHE A 61 5.07 -10.89 -14.67
C PHE A 61 4.72 -10.65 -13.20
N VAL A 62 3.63 -9.91 -12.92
CA VAL A 62 3.18 -9.64 -11.54
C VAL A 62 2.85 -10.95 -10.82
N ASP A 63 2.13 -11.85 -11.48
CA ASP A 63 1.73 -13.12 -10.91
C ASP A 63 2.94 -14.03 -10.67
N THR A 64 3.87 -14.11 -11.64
CA THR A 64 5.15 -14.83 -11.48
C THR A 64 5.93 -14.33 -10.26
N CYS A 65 6.03 -13.01 -10.07
CA CYS A 65 6.67 -12.44 -8.89
C CYS A 65 5.91 -12.77 -7.60
N TRP A 66 4.58 -12.73 -7.64
CA TRP A 66 3.76 -12.96 -6.43
C TRP A 66 3.80 -14.41 -5.96
N GLU A 67 3.97 -15.37 -6.87
CA GLU A 67 4.10 -16.80 -6.56
C GLU A 67 5.41 -17.16 -5.87
N LYS A 68 6.50 -16.45 -6.17
CA LYS A 68 7.82 -16.72 -5.59
C LYS A 68 7.82 -16.51 -4.07
N GLU A 69 8.66 -17.27 -3.37
CA GLU A 69 8.69 -17.27 -1.90
C GLU A 69 9.36 -16.03 -1.32
N SER A 70 10.53 -15.64 -1.83
CA SER A 70 11.31 -14.53 -1.26
C SER A 70 10.62 -13.19 -1.48
N ARG A 71 10.60 -12.40 -0.40
CA ARG A 71 9.80 -11.16 -0.29
C ARG A 71 10.16 -10.09 -1.32
N GLU A 72 11.40 -10.04 -1.75
CA GLU A 72 11.84 -9.08 -2.77
C GLU A 72 11.06 -9.20 -4.08
N TYR A 73 10.58 -10.37 -4.44
CA TYR A 73 9.78 -10.53 -5.64
C TYR A 73 8.43 -9.81 -5.51
N GLN A 74 7.77 -9.89 -4.35
CA GLN A 74 6.53 -9.12 -4.13
C GLN A 74 6.81 -7.61 -4.13
N TYR A 75 7.98 -7.17 -3.63
CA TYR A 75 8.38 -5.76 -3.76
C TYR A 75 8.59 -5.35 -5.21
N VAL A 76 9.19 -6.20 -6.05
CA VAL A 76 9.35 -5.95 -7.49
C VAL A 76 7.98 -5.75 -8.13
N ALA A 77 7.04 -6.67 -7.92
CA ALA A 77 5.68 -6.60 -8.47
C ALA A 77 4.94 -5.34 -8.02
N ALA A 78 4.93 -5.05 -6.71
CA ALA A 78 4.24 -3.88 -6.17
C ALA A 78 4.83 -2.56 -6.70
N ASN A 79 6.17 -2.45 -6.78
CA ASN A 79 6.83 -1.26 -7.33
C ASN A 79 6.68 -1.16 -8.87
N TYR A 80 6.61 -2.29 -9.58
CA TYR A 80 6.25 -2.31 -10.99
C TYR A 80 4.84 -1.75 -11.21
N LEU A 81 3.84 -2.23 -10.47
CA LEU A 81 2.47 -1.72 -10.52
C LEU A 81 2.42 -0.23 -10.18
N LYS A 82 3.15 0.22 -9.16
CA LYS A 82 3.28 1.65 -8.82
C LYS A 82 3.89 2.45 -9.97
N ALA A 83 4.90 1.91 -10.66
CA ALA A 83 5.49 2.57 -11.82
C ALA A 83 4.54 2.62 -13.02
N MET A 84 3.64 1.65 -13.15
CA MET A 84 2.68 1.49 -14.25
C MET A 84 1.26 1.98 -13.91
N GLN A 85 1.03 2.57 -12.73
CA GLN A 85 -0.31 2.86 -12.19
C GLN A 85 -1.21 3.70 -13.11
N SER A 86 -0.65 4.55 -13.98
CA SER A 86 -1.41 5.35 -14.94
C SER A 86 -2.02 4.53 -16.10
N TYR A 87 -1.65 3.26 -16.23
CA TYR A 87 -2.17 2.35 -17.24
C TYR A 87 -3.17 1.34 -16.69
N LEU A 88 -3.45 1.39 -15.38
CA LEU A 88 -4.47 0.56 -14.76
C LEU A 88 -5.88 0.96 -15.21
N THR A 89 -6.73 -0.02 -15.35
CA THR A 89 -8.16 0.13 -15.66
C THR A 89 -9.01 -0.33 -14.47
N LYS A 90 -10.30 -0.02 -14.50
CA LYS A 90 -11.22 -0.49 -13.45
C LYS A 90 -11.25 -2.03 -13.33
N ASP A 91 -11.02 -2.72 -14.45
CA ASP A 91 -11.05 -4.18 -14.51
C ASP A 91 -9.82 -4.83 -13.82
N ASP A 92 -8.82 -4.02 -13.45
CA ASP A 92 -7.65 -4.47 -12.71
C ASP A 92 -7.87 -4.47 -11.19
N LEU A 93 -8.95 -3.82 -10.68
CA LEU A 93 -9.19 -3.74 -9.24
C LEU A 93 -9.29 -5.12 -8.55
N PRO A 94 -9.99 -6.14 -9.12
CA PRO A 94 -10.03 -7.47 -8.52
C PRO A 94 -8.65 -8.15 -8.43
N LYS A 95 -7.75 -7.86 -9.39
CA LYS A 95 -6.37 -8.37 -9.34
C LYS A 95 -5.58 -7.69 -8.24
N LEU A 96 -5.73 -6.38 -8.07
CA LEU A 96 -5.11 -5.64 -6.96
C LEU A 96 -5.64 -6.14 -5.60
N GLU A 97 -6.95 -6.38 -5.48
CA GLU A 97 -7.57 -6.96 -4.28
C GLU A 97 -6.91 -8.30 -3.93
N ARG A 98 -6.77 -9.21 -4.90
CA ARG A 98 -6.09 -10.50 -4.72
C ARG A 98 -4.67 -10.32 -4.17
N LEU A 99 -3.91 -9.36 -4.68
CA LEU A 99 -2.55 -9.09 -4.19
C LEU A 99 -2.58 -8.54 -2.75
N VAL A 100 -3.56 -7.71 -2.41
CA VAL A 100 -3.71 -7.18 -1.05
C VAL A 100 -4.01 -8.28 -0.04
N ILE A 101 -4.83 -9.29 -0.40
CA ILE A 101 -5.25 -10.35 0.51
C ILE A 101 -4.35 -11.59 0.50
N THR A 102 -3.34 -11.65 -0.39
CA THR A 102 -2.40 -12.78 -0.48
C THR A 102 -0.99 -12.35 -0.14
N LYS A 103 -0.26 -13.16 0.62
CA LYS A 103 1.08 -12.84 1.16
C LYS A 103 1.13 -11.46 1.83
N SER A 104 0.04 -11.12 2.53
CA SER A 104 -0.21 -9.78 3.05
C SER A 104 0.70 -9.44 4.22
N TRP A 105 1.32 -8.29 4.17
CA TRP A 105 2.00 -7.64 5.29
C TRP A 105 2.11 -6.14 4.99
N TRP A 106 2.32 -5.32 6.00
CA TRP A 106 2.33 -3.86 5.87
C TRP A 106 3.27 -3.32 4.77
N ASP A 107 4.40 -3.95 4.56
CA ASP A 107 5.46 -3.54 3.64
C ASP A 107 5.06 -3.55 2.15
N THR A 108 4.25 -4.52 1.71
CA THR A 108 3.68 -4.54 0.35
C THR A 108 2.34 -3.84 0.28
N VAL A 109 1.51 -3.97 1.31
CA VAL A 109 0.19 -3.33 1.38
C VAL A 109 0.32 -1.81 1.30
N ASP A 110 1.33 -1.20 1.97
CA ASP A 110 1.60 0.24 1.95
C ASP A 110 2.18 0.75 0.61
N ILE A 111 2.54 -0.16 -0.31
CA ILE A 111 2.82 0.19 -1.71
C ILE A 111 1.54 0.08 -2.54
N LEU A 112 0.77 -1.00 -2.34
CA LEU A 112 -0.45 -1.27 -3.08
C LEU A 112 -1.55 -0.24 -2.78
N ASP A 113 -1.61 0.32 -1.56
CA ASP A 113 -2.55 1.37 -1.19
C ASP A 113 -2.43 2.59 -2.12
N ARG A 114 -1.20 2.95 -2.52
CA ARG A 114 -0.94 4.03 -3.48
C ARG A 114 -1.38 3.68 -4.89
N VAL A 115 -1.19 2.42 -5.27
CA VAL A 115 -1.62 1.92 -6.58
C VAL A 115 -3.14 1.94 -6.68
N VAL A 116 -3.83 1.40 -5.69
CA VAL A 116 -5.29 1.44 -5.57
C VAL A 116 -5.77 2.89 -5.48
N GLY A 117 -5.09 3.71 -4.68
CA GLY A 117 -5.40 5.13 -4.54
C GLY A 117 -5.35 5.89 -5.87
N SER A 118 -4.33 5.65 -6.69
CA SER A 118 -4.23 6.25 -8.03
C SER A 118 -5.37 5.80 -8.93
N LEU A 119 -5.68 4.50 -8.96
CA LEU A 119 -6.77 3.95 -9.76
C LEU A 119 -8.13 4.55 -9.36
N VAL A 120 -8.44 4.60 -8.07
CA VAL A 120 -9.71 5.13 -7.53
C VAL A 120 -9.84 6.64 -7.76
N TYR A 121 -8.71 7.37 -7.75
CA TYR A 121 -8.72 8.80 -8.07
C TYR A 121 -9.17 9.05 -9.51
N ASP A 122 -8.68 8.26 -10.45
CA ASP A 122 -8.99 8.37 -11.87
C ASP A 122 -10.36 7.73 -12.22
N LYS A 123 -10.86 6.83 -11.39
CA LYS A 123 -12.10 6.04 -11.58
C LYS A 123 -13.03 6.18 -10.37
N PRO A 124 -13.75 7.31 -10.24
CA PRO A 124 -14.59 7.58 -9.06
C PRO A 124 -15.69 6.54 -8.80
N GLU A 125 -16.12 5.82 -9.82
CA GLU A 125 -17.09 4.72 -9.71
C GLU A 125 -16.61 3.57 -8.82
N LEU A 126 -15.30 3.46 -8.57
CA LEU A 126 -14.71 2.45 -7.68
C LEU A 126 -14.80 2.83 -6.19
N ARG A 127 -15.22 4.06 -5.85
CA ARG A 127 -15.28 4.53 -4.46
C ARG A 127 -16.19 3.68 -3.58
N GLU A 128 -17.29 3.18 -4.14
CA GLU A 128 -18.20 2.33 -3.39
C GLU A 128 -17.55 1.01 -2.99
N ILE A 129 -16.74 0.41 -3.87
CA ILE A 129 -16.00 -0.82 -3.56
C ILE A 129 -14.99 -0.55 -2.43
N ILE A 130 -14.29 0.58 -2.47
CA ILE A 130 -13.35 0.96 -1.40
C ILE A 130 -14.09 1.22 -0.08
N LEU A 131 -15.28 1.80 -0.13
CA LEU A 131 -16.11 1.97 1.06
C LEU A 131 -16.51 0.60 1.63
N GLN A 132 -16.85 -0.39 0.79
CA GLN A 132 -17.12 -1.76 1.24
C GLN A 132 -15.85 -2.41 1.85
N TRP A 133 -14.66 -2.16 1.29
CA TRP A 133 -13.42 -2.65 1.89
C TRP A 133 -13.19 -2.13 3.31
N SER A 134 -13.66 -0.93 3.65
CA SER A 134 -13.58 -0.41 5.02
C SER A 134 -14.40 -1.20 6.04
N LEU A 135 -15.33 -2.01 5.58
CA LEU A 135 -16.19 -2.92 6.39
C LEU A 135 -15.72 -4.37 6.35
N SER A 136 -14.67 -4.68 5.58
CA SER A 136 -14.17 -6.05 5.40
C SER A 136 -13.62 -6.63 6.70
N ASP A 137 -13.80 -7.94 6.90
CA ASP A 137 -13.11 -8.69 7.97
C ASP A 137 -11.61 -8.83 7.70
N ASN A 138 -11.18 -8.69 6.44
CA ASN A 138 -9.77 -8.68 6.09
C ASN A 138 -9.14 -7.33 6.46
N ILE A 139 -8.23 -7.35 7.43
CA ILE A 139 -7.59 -6.14 7.96
C ILE A 139 -6.77 -5.39 6.88
N TRP A 140 -6.25 -6.08 5.87
CA TRP A 140 -5.43 -5.47 4.84
C TRP A 140 -6.26 -4.72 3.80
N LEU A 141 -7.44 -5.23 3.43
CA LEU A 141 -8.41 -4.47 2.62
C LEU A 141 -8.88 -3.22 3.35
N ARG A 142 -9.21 -3.36 4.65
CA ARG A 142 -9.60 -2.24 5.50
C ARG A 142 -8.47 -1.20 5.60
N ARG A 143 -7.21 -1.64 5.77
CA ARG A 143 -6.04 -0.77 5.78
C ARG A 143 -5.88 -0.02 4.45
N VAL A 144 -5.99 -0.70 3.31
CA VAL A 144 -5.94 -0.04 1.99
C VAL A 144 -7.07 0.98 1.85
N ALA A 145 -8.29 0.65 2.30
CA ALA A 145 -9.40 1.61 2.27
C ALA A 145 -9.09 2.88 3.07
N ILE A 146 -8.46 2.77 4.24
CA ILE A 146 -8.06 3.93 5.06
C ILE A 146 -6.96 4.73 4.36
N ASP A 147 -5.92 4.07 3.84
CA ASP A 147 -4.69 4.71 3.38
C ASP A 147 -4.70 5.11 1.89
N HIS A 148 -5.69 4.68 1.07
CA HIS A 148 -5.71 4.91 -0.38
C HIS A 148 -5.71 6.39 -0.82
N GLN A 149 -6.06 7.32 0.07
CA GLN A 149 -6.07 8.76 -0.21
C GLN A 149 -4.82 9.50 0.32
N LEU A 150 -3.88 8.82 0.96
CA LEU A 150 -2.67 9.46 1.49
C LEU A 150 -1.94 10.28 0.41
N LEU A 151 -1.43 11.44 0.80
CA LEU A 151 -0.71 12.41 -0.03
C LEU A 151 -1.55 13.15 -1.08
N ARG A 152 -2.86 13.01 -1.09
CA ARG A 152 -3.76 13.76 -2.00
C ARG A 152 -3.94 15.22 -1.62
N LYS A 153 -3.65 15.59 -0.38
CA LYS A 153 -3.76 16.96 0.12
C LYS A 153 -5.17 17.53 -0.13
N GLU A 154 -5.26 18.67 -0.82
CA GLU A 154 -6.52 19.35 -1.16
C GLU A 154 -7.43 18.53 -2.08
N LYS A 155 -6.90 17.48 -2.72
CA LYS A 155 -7.66 16.56 -3.59
C LYS A 155 -8.27 15.39 -2.82
N THR A 156 -8.12 15.35 -1.50
CA THR A 156 -8.73 14.32 -0.65
C THR A 156 -10.25 14.45 -0.68
N ASP A 157 -10.94 13.35 -0.97
CA ASP A 157 -12.39 13.27 -0.78
C ASP A 157 -12.69 13.08 0.71
N ILE A 158 -12.92 14.21 1.39
CA ILE A 158 -13.13 14.26 2.84
C ILE A 158 -14.35 13.45 3.26
N ARG A 159 -15.42 13.47 2.45
CA ARG A 159 -16.66 12.75 2.78
C ARG A 159 -16.45 11.23 2.75
N LEU A 160 -15.71 10.76 1.75
CA LEU A 160 -15.35 9.35 1.65
C LEU A 160 -14.39 8.96 2.78
N MET A 161 -13.36 9.76 3.04
CA MET A 161 -12.41 9.54 4.13
C MET A 161 -13.12 9.46 5.49
N GLU A 162 -14.01 10.40 5.79
CA GLU A 162 -14.78 10.40 7.05
C GLU A 162 -15.59 9.10 7.22
N LYS A 163 -16.33 8.67 6.19
CA LYS A 163 -17.10 7.42 6.23
C LYS A 163 -16.20 6.21 6.50
N ILE A 164 -15.08 6.10 5.79
CA ILE A 164 -14.12 5.01 5.95
C ILE A 164 -13.52 4.99 7.35
N LEU A 165 -13.13 6.16 7.87
CA LEU A 165 -12.61 6.27 9.23
C LEU A 165 -13.65 5.86 10.27
N LEU A 166 -14.90 6.35 10.16
CA LEU A 166 -15.99 5.99 11.07
C LEU A 166 -16.31 4.49 11.06
N ASN A 167 -16.23 3.82 9.91
CA ASN A 167 -16.36 2.36 9.77
C ASN A 167 -15.20 1.60 10.44
N SER A 168 -14.07 2.26 10.64
CA SER A 168 -12.83 1.66 11.12
C SER A 168 -12.51 2.00 12.58
N LEU A 169 -13.37 2.74 13.29
CA LEU A 169 -13.23 3.01 14.73
C LEU A 169 -13.59 1.77 15.58
N ASP A 170 -13.46 1.89 16.89
CA ASP A 170 -13.75 0.83 17.88
C ASP A 170 -12.90 -0.45 17.64
N GLN A 171 -11.66 -0.27 17.13
CA GLN A 171 -10.75 -1.37 16.79
C GLN A 171 -9.63 -1.52 17.81
N THR A 172 -9.25 -2.79 18.05
CA THR A 172 -8.03 -3.12 18.81
C THR A 172 -6.85 -3.50 17.91
N GLU A 173 -7.11 -3.69 16.61
CA GLU A 173 -6.10 -4.11 15.63
C GLU A 173 -5.05 -3.02 15.39
N PHE A 174 -3.79 -3.37 15.65
CA PHE A 174 -2.66 -2.44 15.56
C PHE A 174 -2.54 -1.79 14.18
N PHE A 175 -2.62 -2.58 13.11
CA PHE A 175 -2.41 -2.07 11.76
C PHE A 175 -3.54 -1.15 11.28
N ILE A 176 -4.76 -1.37 11.78
CA ILE A 176 -5.91 -0.49 11.49
C ILE A 176 -5.76 0.82 12.27
N ASN A 177 -5.49 0.75 13.58
CA ASN A 177 -5.30 1.95 14.40
C ASN A 177 -4.12 2.80 13.93
N LYS A 178 -3.06 2.16 13.43
CA LYS A 178 -1.92 2.86 12.82
C LYS A 178 -2.30 3.57 11.53
N ALA A 179 -3.08 2.93 10.65
CA ALA A 179 -3.58 3.51 9.41
C ALA A 179 -4.48 4.73 9.67
N ILE A 180 -5.43 4.62 10.60
CA ILE A 180 -6.29 5.75 11.02
C ILE A 180 -5.43 6.95 11.44
N GLY A 181 -4.43 6.70 12.27
CA GLY A 181 -3.52 7.74 12.72
C GLY A 181 -2.73 8.37 11.58
N TRP A 182 -2.27 7.57 10.60
CA TRP A 182 -1.53 8.05 9.44
C TRP A 182 -2.39 8.86 8.47
N ALA A 183 -3.59 8.40 8.17
CA ALA A 183 -4.52 9.12 7.30
C ALA A 183 -4.86 10.50 7.88
N LEU A 184 -5.19 10.58 9.17
CA LEU A 184 -5.47 11.84 9.85
C LEU A 184 -4.22 12.73 9.94
N ARG A 185 -3.05 12.18 10.28
CA ARG A 185 -1.78 12.92 10.33
C ARG A 185 -1.38 13.49 8.98
N ASP A 186 -1.57 12.73 7.89
CA ASP A 186 -1.27 13.23 6.55
C ASP A 186 -2.19 14.39 6.20
N TYR A 187 -3.49 14.24 6.46
CA TYR A 187 -4.50 15.24 6.14
C TYR A 187 -4.43 16.48 7.05
N SER A 188 -3.93 16.36 8.30
CA SER A 188 -3.76 17.51 9.21
C SER A 188 -2.81 18.57 8.66
N LYS A 189 -1.88 18.20 7.77
CA LYS A 189 -1.00 19.15 7.07
C LYS A 189 -1.75 20.02 6.06
N THR A 190 -2.95 19.61 5.66
CA THR A 190 -3.79 20.31 4.69
C THR A 190 -4.98 21.00 5.37
N ASN A 191 -5.62 20.31 6.33
CA ASN A 191 -6.78 20.83 7.06
C ASN A 191 -6.73 20.42 8.54
N PRO A 192 -5.89 21.11 9.34
CA PRO A 192 -5.73 20.79 10.76
C PRO A 192 -7.02 20.94 11.56
N ASP A 193 -7.85 21.95 11.26
CA ASP A 193 -9.08 22.22 11.99
C ASP A 193 -10.09 21.10 11.85
N TRP A 194 -10.21 20.53 10.62
CA TRP A 194 -11.08 19.40 10.38
C TRP A 194 -10.60 18.16 11.16
N VAL A 195 -9.27 17.90 11.15
CA VAL A 195 -8.71 16.74 11.87
C VAL A 195 -8.87 16.90 13.37
N ALA A 196 -8.62 18.08 13.94
CA ALA A 196 -8.84 18.36 15.35
C ALA A 196 -10.31 18.13 15.74
N SER A 197 -11.25 18.63 14.93
CA SER A 197 -12.69 18.42 15.10
C SER A 197 -13.09 16.94 15.04
N PHE A 198 -12.52 16.19 14.07
CA PHE A 198 -12.78 14.75 13.95
C PHE A 198 -12.31 13.98 15.18
N ILE A 199 -11.10 14.27 15.67
CA ILE A 199 -10.55 13.64 16.88
C ILE A 199 -11.44 13.95 18.07
N GLU A 200 -11.77 15.21 18.31
CA GLU A 200 -12.60 15.60 19.48
C GLU A 200 -13.98 14.94 19.48
N LYS A 201 -14.61 14.84 18.30
CA LYS A 201 -15.93 14.19 18.16
C LYS A 201 -15.91 12.67 18.35
N ASN A 202 -14.76 12.04 18.10
CA ASN A 202 -14.67 10.59 18.05
C ASN A 202 -13.68 9.99 19.06
N LYS A 203 -13.10 10.77 19.95
CA LYS A 203 -12.04 10.35 20.88
C LYS A 203 -12.37 9.11 21.70
N GLU A 204 -13.63 8.94 22.11
CA GLU A 204 -14.09 7.80 22.89
C GLU A 204 -14.05 6.47 22.12
N ARG A 205 -14.06 6.55 20.78
CA ARG A 205 -14.06 5.44 19.85
C ARG A 205 -12.69 5.21 19.20
N MET A 206 -11.78 6.15 19.35
CA MET A 206 -10.44 6.09 18.78
C MET A 206 -9.45 5.45 19.75
N ALA A 207 -8.58 4.57 19.25
CA ALA A 207 -7.46 4.09 20.04
C ALA A 207 -6.46 5.22 20.32
N GLU A 208 -5.80 5.18 21.50
CA GLU A 208 -4.75 6.13 21.87
C GLU A 208 -3.63 6.23 20.82
N LEU A 209 -3.27 5.10 20.19
CA LEU A 209 -2.30 5.05 19.09
C LEU A 209 -2.74 5.93 17.92
N SER A 210 -4.02 5.86 17.53
CA SER A 210 -4.57 6.65 16.43
C SER A 210 -4.54 8.15 16.76
N ILE A 211 -4.97 8.52 17.97
CA ILE A 211 -4.95 9.92 18.45
C ILE A 211 -3.53 10.46 18.49
N LYS A 212 -2.59 9.72 19.09
CA LYS A 212 -1.17 10.11 19.18
C LYS A 212 -0.53 10.33 17.80
N GLU A 213 -0.81 9.45 16.83
CA GLU A 213 -0.28 9.60 15.47
C GLU A 213 -0.93 10.78 14.74
N ALA A 214 -2.25 10.94 14.85
CA ALA A 214 -3.01 11.99 14.17
C ALA A 214 -2.62 13.40 14.65
N SER A 215 -2.31 13.55 15.94
CA SER A 215 -2.04 14.85 16.58
C SER A 215 -0.62 15.37 16.38
N LYS A 216 0.25 14.70 15.61
CA LYS A 216 1.65 15.10 15.46
C LYS A 216 1.88 16.47 14.82
N TYR A 217 0.89 17.00 14.11
CA TYR A 217 0.96 18.29 13.40
C TYR A 217 -0.26 19.19 13.73
N LEU A 218 -0.94 18.94 14.84
CA LEU A 218 -1.99 19.79 15.39
C LEU A 218 -1.42 20.73 16.43
#